data_e9e87799effdce3df20a4f1251ce4218
#
_entry.id   e9e87799effdce3df20a4f1251ce4218
#
_cell.length_a   1.000
_cell.length_b   1.000
_cell.length_c   1.000
_cell.angle_alpha   90.00
_cell.angle_beta   90.00
_cell.angle_gamma   90.00
#
_symmetry.space_group_name_H-M   'P 1'
#
loop_
_entity.id
_entity.type
_entity.pdbx_description
1 polymer ?
#
loop_
_entity_poly.entity_id
_entity_poly.type
_entity_poly.pdbx_seq_one_letter_code
_entity_poly.pdbx_strand_id
1 'polypeptide(L)'
;GRSEAGPRALGNRSILYDPRDNNTKETINRVKRREHFRPFAAAVLKDYANQWFDMSGLDRSPTMSYAVQTREEKKELIPGVVHIDDTCRVQTVENDIPHLYEVIQEFYKYTKVPMVLNTSFNLAGQPLVETPQDAIDTWKESDIHVLWFPEARRMYKSSSLGD
;
A
#
# COMPACT_ATOMS: atom_id res chain seq x y z
N GLY A 1 -10.54 10.66 -11.54
CA GLY A 1 -9.09 10.67 -11.39
C GLY A 1 -8.36 9.83 -12.43
N ARG A 2 -7.06 9.70 -12.28
CA ARG A 2 -6.24 8.93 -13.21
C ARG A 2 -6.54 7.43 -13.09
N SER A 3 -6.83 6.78 -14.20
CA SER A 3 -6.91 5.32 -14.31
C SER A 3 -5.52 4.68 -14.16
N GLU A 4 -5.49 3.45 -13.67
CA GLU A 4 -4.26 2.65 -13.62
C GLU A 4 -4.39 1.46 -14.58
N ALA A 5 -3.48 1.38 -15.54
CA ALA A 5 -3.36 0.26 -16.46
C ALA A 5 -2.05 -0.49 -16.18
N GLY A 6 -2.12 -1.81 -16.07
CA GLY A 6 -0.95 -2.64 -15.81
C GLY A 6 -1.08 -3.55 -14.60
N PRO A 7 -0.02 -4.31 -14.25
CA PRO A 7 -0.09 -5.38 -13.26
C PRO A 7 -0.04 -4.89 -11.81
N ARG A 8 0.11 -3.56 -11.56
CA ARG A 8 0.28 -2.98 -10.23
C ARG A 8 -0.58 -1.74 -10.06
N ALA A 9 -1.14 -1.58 -8.86
CA ALA A 9 -1.69 -0.30 -8.41
C ALA A 9 -0.57 0.53 -7.77
N LEU A 10 -0.44 1.77 -8.21
CA LEU A 10 0.68 2.65 -7.87
C LEU A 10 0.23 3.90 -7.10
N GLY A 11 -0.95 3.86 -6.48
CA GLY A 11 -1.45 4.92 -5.61
C GLY A 11 -2.79 5.52 -6.02
N ASN A 12 -3.27 5.29 -7.26
CA ASN A 12 -4.56 5.84 -7.71
C ASN A 12 -5.72 4.84 -7.56
N ARG A 13 -5.43 3.55 -7.52
CA ARG A 13 -6.41 2.47 -7.33
C ARG A 13 -5.85 1.46 -6.33
N SER A 14 -5.54 1.94 -5.13
CA SER A 14 -4.77 1.21 -4.11
C SER A 14 -5.56 0.97 -2.83
N ILE A 15 -5.33 -0.19 -2.21
CA ILE A 15 -5.57 -0.39 -0.79
C ILE A 15 -4.26 -0.11 -0.08
N LEU A 16 -4.32 0.80 0.90
CA LEU A 16 -3.19 1.16 1.76
C LEU A 16 -3.43 0.62 3.17
N TYR A 17 -2.36 0.22 3.85
CA TYR A 17 -2.44 -0.28 5.22
C TYR A 17 -1.14 0.00 6.00
N ASP A 18 -1.23 -0.06 7.33
CA ASP A 18 -0.08 0.08 8.22
C ASP A 18 0.86 -1.13 8.11
N PRO A 19 2.12 -0.96 7.68
CA PRO A 19 3.05 -2.08 7.52
C PRO A 19 3.62 -2.61 8.83
N ARG A 20 3.38 -1.94 9.97
CA ARG A 20 3.96 -2.25 11.29
C ARG A 20 3.20 -3.35 12.04
N ASP A 21 1.94 -3.58 11.69
CA ASP A 21 1.12 -4.59 12.35
C ASP A 21 1.56 -6.00 11.92
N ASN A 22 1.85 -6.87 12.87
CA ASN A 22 2.21 -8.26 12.63
C ASN A 22 1.10 -9.05 11.91
N ASN A 23 -0.15 -8.66 12.08
CA ASN A 23 -1.30 -9.29 11.46
C ASN A 23 -1.65 -8.72 10.07
N THR A 24 -0.89 -7.75 9.58
CA THR A 24 -1.14 -7.05 8.31
C THR A 24 -1.39 -8.01 7.15
N LYS A 25 -0.53 -9.03 6.98
CA LYS A 25 -0.65 -9.99 5.87
C LYS A 25 -1.95 -10.78 5.94
N GLU A 26 -2.30 -11.27 7.12
CA GLU A 26 -3.56 -12.00 7.34
C GLU A 26 -4.76 -11.08 7.10
N THR A 27 -4.77 -9.92 7.72
CA THR A 27 -5.86 -8.94 7.62
C THR A 27 -6.13 -8.53 6.17
N ILE A 28 -5.10 -8.10 5.44
CA ILE A 28 -5.30 -7.63 4.07
C ILE A 28 -5.59 -8.76 3.09
N ASN A 29 -5.00 -9.96 3.27
CA ASN A 29 -5.36 -11.10 2.44
C ASN A 29 -6.79 -11.57 2.69
N ARG A 30 -7.30 -11.49 3.94
CA ARG A 30 -8.71 -11.73 4.27
C ARG A 30 -9.63 -10.69 3.59
N VAL A 31 -9.31 -9.41 3.72
CA VAL A 31 -10.03 -8.33 3.01
C VAL A 31 -10.10 -8.59 1.51
N LYS A 32 -8.99 -9.01 0.91
CA LYS A 32 -8.89 -9.34 -0.51
C LYS A 32 -9.47 -10.71 -0.89
N ARG A 33 -9.93 -11.51 0.08
CA ARG A 33 -10.47 -12.87 -0.12
C ARG A 33 -9.51 -13.79 -0.89
N ARG A 34 -8.22 -13.75 -0.53
CA ARG A 34 -7.17 -14.54 -1.19
C ARG A 34 -6.27 -15.24 -0.17
N GLU A 35 -5.36 -16.06 -0.65
CA GLU A 35 -4.47 -16.88 0.17
C GLU A 35 -3.57 -16.01 1.06
N HIS A 36 -3.45 -16.36 2.36
CA HIS A 36 -2.76 -15.56 3.38
C HIS A 36 -1.25 -15.48 3.21
N PHE A 37 -0.65 -16.38 2.43
CA PHE A 37 0.80 -16.35 2.18
C PHE A 37 1.23 -15.32 1.13
N ARG A 38 0.29 -14.69 0.42
CA ARG A 38 0.63 -13.71 -0.62
C ARG A 38 1.32 -12.48 -0.04
N PRO A 39 2.50 -12.11 -0.61
CA PRO A 39 3.23 -10.95 -0.14
C PRO A 39 2.61 -9.64 -0.63
N PHE A 40 3.01 -8.56 0.04
CA PHE A 40 2.63 -7.20 -0.30
C PHE A 40 3.86 -6.37 -0.65
N ALA A 41 3.64 -5.17 -1.19
CA ALA A 41 4.65 -4.21 -1.53
C ALA A 41 4.61 -3.02 -0.57
N ALA A 42 5.74 -2.36 -0.38
CA ALA A 42 5.84 -1.09 0.30
C ALA A 42 5.83 0.08 -0.69
N ALA A 43 5.00 1.09 -0.44
CA ALA A 43 5.15 2.42 -1.03
C ALA A 43 5.91 3.29 -0.03
N VAL A 44 7.15 3.63 -0.34
CA VAL A 44 8.09 4.34 0.54
C VAL A 44 8.47 5.69 -0.05
N LEU A 45 8.59 6.72 0.80
CA LEU A 45 9.16 8.00 0.36
C LEU A 45 10.57 7.78 -0.19
N LYS A 46 10.85 8.26 -1.40
CA LYS A 46 12.12 8.02 -2.11
C LYS A 46 13.35 8.34 -1.25
N ASP A 47 13.34 9.49 -0.57
CA ASP A 47 14.47 9.97 0.22
C ASP A 47 14.84 9.05 1.39
N TYR A 48 13.92 8.17 1.79
CA TYR A 48 14.11 7.22 2.88
C TYR A 48 14.35 5.78 2.41
N ALA A 49 14.16 5.48 1.12
CA ALA A 49 14.21 4.10 0.61
C ALA A 49 15.53 3.38 0.97
N ASN A 50 16.68 4.04 0.78
CA ASN A 50 17.99 3.48 1.10
C ASN A 50 18.25 3.27 2.60
N GLN A 51 17.48 3.92 3.48
CA GLN A 51 17.61 3.73 4.94
C GLN A 51 16.88 2.44 5.41
N TRP A 52 15.94 1.95 4.61
CA TRP A 52 15.09 0.80 4.95
C TRP A 52 15.39 -0.44 4.11
N PHE A 53 15.85 -0.22 2.89
CA PHE A 53 16.12 -1.28 1.91
C PHE A 53 17.51 -1.15 1.31
N ASP A 54 18.10 -2.26 0.94
CA ASP A 54 19.26 -2.25 0.04
C ASP A 54 18.75 -2.11 -1.40
N MET A 55 18.75 -0.89 -1.90
CA MET A 55 18.27 -0.60 -3.25
C MET A 55 19.19 -1.10 -4.36
N SER A 56 20.33 -1.74 -4.02
CA SER A 56 21.28 -2.35 -4.98
C SER A 56 21.70 -1.39 -6.11
N GLY A 57 21.91 -0.11 -5.76
CA GLY A 57 22.30 0.93 -6.72
C GLY A 57 21.14 1.54 -7.52
N LEU A 58 19.91 1.09 -7.32
CA LEU A 58 18.73 1.73 -7.92
C LEU A 58 18.50 3.11 -7.30
N ASP A 59 18.43 4.14 -8.13
CA ASP A 59 18.02 5.48 -7.66
C ASP A 59 16.55 5.50 -7.24
N ARG A 60 15.69 4.77 -7.96
CA ARG A 60 14.25 4.70 -7.70
C ARG A 60 13.60 3.43 -8.28
N SER A 61 12.42 3.09 -7.75
CA SER A 61 11.57 2.00 -8.22
C SER A 61 10.10 2.45 -8.25
N PRO A 62 9.68 3.33 -9.17
CA PRO A 62 8.35 3.93 -9.13
C PRO A 62 7.22 2.95 -9.48
N THR A 63 7.54 1.83 -10.12
CA THR A 63 6.56 0.86 -10.69
C THR A 63 6.48 -0.46 -9.95
N MET A 64 7.04 -0.59 -8.74
CA MET A 64 7.09 -1.86 -7.98
C MET A 64 7.71 -3.02 -8.77
N SER A 65 8.69 -2.76 -9.62
CA SER A 65 9.28 -3.77 -10.51
C SER A 65 10.35 -4.61 -9.84
N TYR A 66 10.90 -4.16 -8.72
CA TYR A 66 12.02 -4.78 -8.03
C TYR A 66 11.66 -5.21 -6.62
N ALA A 67 12.11 -6.42 -6.25
CA ALA A 67 12.20 -6.87 -4.88
C ALA A 67 13.66 -6.66 -4.42
N VAL A 68 13.82 -6.00 -3.29
CA VAL A 68 15.13 -5.64 -2.73
C VAL A 68 15.23 -6.11 -1.28
N GLN A 69 16.44 -6.31 -0.77
CA GLN A 69 16.63 -6.77 0.61
C GLN A 69 16.19 -5.69 1.60
N THR A 70 15.41 -6.10 2.58
CA THR A 70 15.10 -5.24 3.74
C THR A 70 16.31 -5.23 4.67
N ARG A 71 16.70 -4.04 5.16
CA ARG A 71 17.80 -3.94 6.13
C ARG A 71 17.45 -4.68 7.41
N GLU A 72 18.42 -5.44 7.96
CA GLU A 72 18.19 -6.33 9.09
C GLU A 72 17.51 -5.63 10.27
N GLU A 73 18.01 -4.46 10.64
CA GLU A 73 17.51 -3.66 11.77
C GLU A 73 16.12 -3.03 11.53
N LYS A 74 15.57 -3.19 10.32
CA LYS A 74 14.26 -2.62 9.92
C LYS A 74 13.16 -3.67 9.78
N LYS A 75 13.49 -4.95 9.65
CA LYS A 75 12.52 -6.02 9.34
C LYS A 75 11.38 -6.09 10.37
N GLU A 76 11.71 -6.03 11.65
CA GLU A 76 10.73 -6.11 12.74
C GLU A 76 9.83 -4.87 12.83
N LEU A 77 10.24 -3.75 12.23
CA LEU A 77 9.46 -2.51 12.23
C LEU A 77 8.37 -2.49 11.15
N ILE A 78 8.48 -3.33 10.11
CA ILE A 78 7.58 -3.36 8.96
C ILE A 78 7.21 -4.80 8.53
N PRO A 79 6.82 -5.68 9.45
CA PRO A 79 6.59 -7.10 9.17
C PRO A 79 5.52 -7.33 8.08
N GLY A 80 4.60 -6.38 7.92
CA GLY A 80 3.52 -6.45 6.94
C GLY A 80 3.97 -6.47 5.48
N VAL A 81 5.18 -5.99 5.17
CA VAL A 81 5.69 -5.88 3.79
C VAL A 81 6.98 -6.67 3.54
N VAL A 82 7.61 -7.20 4.60
CA VAL A 82 8.78 -8.08 4.49
C VAL A 82 8.34 -9.47 4.04
N HIS A 83 8.94 -9.99 2.97
CA HIS A 83 8.66 -11.33 2.46
C HIS A 83 9.41 -12.41 3.28
N ILE A 84 9.13 -13.68 3.01
CA ILE A 84 9.74 -14.81 3.73
C ILE A 84 11.25 -14.93 3.51
N ASP A 85 11.76 -14.40 2.40
CA ASP A 85 13.16 -14.33 2.01
C ASP A 85 13.83 -13.00 2.40
N ASP A 86 13.20 -12.25 3.33
CA ASP A 86 13.64 -10.93 3.79
C ASP A 86 13.64 -9.84 2.72
N THR A 87 13.14 -10.10 1.54
CA THR A 87 12.96 -9.07 0.52
C THR A 87 11.67 -8.28 0.73
N CYS A 88 11.58 -7.13 0.09
CA CYS A 88 10.37 -6.35 -0.06
C CYS A 88 10.27 -5.84 -1.50
N ARG A 89 9.09 -5.93 -2.09
CA ARG A 89 8.83 -5.25 -3.36
C ARG A 89 8.52 -3.78 -3.09
N VAL A 90 9.33 -2.88 -3.65
CA VAL A 90 9.34 -1.48 -3.29
C VAL A 90 8.80 -0.61 -4.43
N GLN A 91 7.89 0.31 -4.09
CA GLN A 91 7.56 1.49 -4.86
C GLN A 91 8.19 2.70 -4.18
N THR A 92 9.10 3.41 -4.86
CA THR A 92 9.55 4.73 -4.40
C THR A 92 8.54 5.79 -4.82
N VAL A 93 8.13 6.63 -3.88
CA VAL A 93 7.09 7.65 -4.07
C VAL A 93 7.73 9.03 -3.94
N GLU A 94 7.48 9.85 -4.94
CA GLU A 94 7.82 11.26 -5.02
C GLU A 94 6.53 12.08 -5.19
N ASN A 95 6.64 13.38 -5.33
CA ASN A 95 5.47 14.26 -5.46
C ASN A 95 4.79 14.19 -6.86
N ASP A 96 5.17 13.25 -7.69
CA ASP A 96 4.50 12.91 -8.95
C ASP A 96 3.17 12.14 -8.73
N ILE A 97 2.99 11.57 -7.52
CA ILE A 97 1.73 10.99 -7.02
C ILE A 97 1.32 11.73 -5.73
N PRO A 98 0.83 12.98 -5.82
CA PRO A 98 0.73 13.90 -4.68
C PRO A 98 -0.05 13.33 -3.50
N HIS A 99 -1.20 12.72 -3.75
CA HIS A 99 -2.06 12.20 -2.68
C HIS A 99 -1.43 11.03 -1.92
N LEU A 100 -0.76 10.13 -2.62
CA LEU A 100 -0.03 9.03 -1.96
C LEU A 100 1.18 9.57 -1.18
N TYR A 101 1.92 10.52 -1.78
CA TYR A 101 3.05 11.17 -1.14
C TYR A 101 2.65 11.85 0.17
N GLU A 102 1.60 12.66 0.15
CA GLU A 102 1.07 13.36 1.32
C GLU A 102 0.62 12.38 2.42
N VAL A 103 -0.11 11.31 2.06
CA VAL A 103 -0.52 10.28 3.02
C VAL A 103 0.68 9.65 3.70
N ILE A 104 1.74 9.29 2.95
CA ILE A 104 2.93 8.69 3.54
C ILE A 104 3.69 9.70 4.40
N GLN A 105 3.76 10.97 4.00
CA GLN A 105 4.38 12.02 4.82
C GLN A 105 3.64 12.21 6.15
N GLU A 106 2.31 12.27 6.13
CA GLU A 106 1.53 12.36 7.37
C GLU A 106 1.71 11.10 8.24
N PHE A 107 1.64 9.93 7.66
CA PHE A 107 1.91 8.67 8.37
C PHE A 107 3.30 8.67 9.03
N TYR A 108 4.32 9.14 8.31
CA TYR A 108 5.69 9.26 8.83
C TYR A 108 5.80 10.21 10.02
N LYS A 109 5.07 11.32 10.03
CA LYS A 109 5.09 12.27 11.17
C LYS A 109 4.71 11.58 12.49
N TYR A 110 3.70 10.71 12.46
CA TYR A 110 3.20 10.03 13.64
C TYR A 110 3.95 8.75 13.99
N THR A 111 4.42 8.01 12.99
CA THR A 111 4.93 6.65 13.16
C THR A 111 6.43 6.51 13.07
N LYS A 112 7.10 7.47 12.44
CA LYS A 112 8.52 7.41 12.03
C LYS A 112 8.83 6.30 11.03
N VAL A 113 7.79 5.72 10.41
CA VAL A 113 7.90 4.75 9.31
C VAL A 113 7.50 5.47 8.01
N PRO A 114 8.44 5.69 7.07
CA PRO A 114 8.22 6.54 5.88
C PRO A 114 7.56 5.78 4.74
N MET A 115 6.67 4.84 5.05
CA MET A 115 6.01 3.99 4.06
C MET A 115 4.68 3.47 4.54
N VAL A 116 3.88 3.03 3.57
CA VAL A 116 2.65 2.24 3.78
C VAL A 116 2.69 0.97 2.93
N LEU A 117 1.98 -0.08 3.34
CA LEU A 117 1.65 -1.19 2.46
C LEU A 117 0.79 -0.66 1.31
N ASN A 118 1.09 -1.06 0.09
CA ASN A 118 0.31 -0.74 -1.10
C ASN A 118 -0.02 -2.02 -1.90
N THR A 119 -1.31 -2.22 -2.15
CA THR A 119 -1.81 -3.31 -3.00
C THR A 119 -2.97 -2.84 -3.86
N SER A 120 -3.30 -3.59 -4.91
CA SER A 120 -4.38 -3.24 -5.84
C SER A 120 -5.75 -3.19 -5.17
N PHE A 121 -6.56 -2.21 -5.54
CA PHE A 121 -7.93 -2.09 -5.05
C PHE A 121 -8.87 -2.97 -5.91
N ASN A 122 -8.99 -4.21 -5.50
CA ASN A 122 -9.90 -5.22 -6.01
C ASN A 122 -9.99 -6.39 -5.04
N LEU A 123 -11.06 -7.18 -5.10
CA LEU A 123 -11.15 -8.47 -4.41
C LEU A 123 -10.68 -9.61 -5.33
N ALA A 124 -10.52 -10.82 -4.77
CA ALA A 124 -10.10 -11.98 -5.56
C ALA A 124 -11.07 -12.25 -6.71
N GLY A 125 -10.53 -12.46 -7.90
CA GLY A 125 -11.30 -12.72 -9.12
C GLY A 125 -11.92 -11.48 -9.78
N GLN A 126 -11.79 -10.30 -9.17
CA GLN A 126 -12.28 -9.05 -9.74
C GLN A 126 -11.15 -8.28 -10.45
N PRO A 127 -11.45 -7.50 -11.50
CA PRO A 127 -10.52 -6.55 -12.06
C PRO A 127 -10.22 -5.42 -11.05
N LEU A 128 -9.18 -4.65 -11.32
CA LEU A 128 -8.92 -3.41 -10.61
C LEU A 128 -10.11 -2.44 -10.77
N VAL A 129 -10.54 -1.80 -9.68
CA VAL A 129 -11.61 -0.80 -9.75
C VAL A 129 -11.24 0.30 -10.73
N GLU A 130 -12.19 0.70 -11.58
CA GLU A 130 -11.97 1.73 -12.59
C GLU A 130 -12.79 2.98 -12.27
N THR A 131 -14.08 2.82 -12.04
CA THR A 131 -15.01 3.92 -11.79
C THR A 131 -15.21 4.17 -10.29
N PRO A 132 -15.72 5.36 -9.90
CA PRO A 132 -16.14 5.60 -8.52
C PRO A 132 -17.20 4.60 -8.04
N GLN A 133 -18.08 4.12 -8.93
CA GLN A 133 -19.09 3.14 -8.57
C GLN A 133 -18.45 1.79 -8.24
N ASP A 134 -17.50 1.31 -9.05
CA ASP A 134 -16.77 0.06 -8.77
C ASP A 134 -16.06 0.14 -7.40
N ALA A 135 -15.47 1.30 -7.08
CA ALA A 135 -14.80 1.52 -5.80
C ALA A 135 -15.79 1.46 -4.63
N ILE A 136 -16.97 2.08 -4.76
CA ILE A 136 -18.03 2.04 -3.74
C ILE A 136 -18.56 0.62 -3.55
N ASP A 137 -18.81 -0.10 -4.64
CA ASP A 137 -19.36 -1.45 -4.59
C ASP A 137 -18.33 -2.41 -3.96
N THR A 138 -17.07 -2.37 -4.39
CA THR A 138 -15.98 -3.15 -3.79
C THR A 138 -15.79 -2.81 -2.30
N TRP A 139 -15.87 -1.54 -1.93
CA TRP A 139 -15.77 -1.11 -0.53
C TRP A 139 -16.92 -1.67 0.32
N LYS A 140 -18.16 -1.60 -0.16
CA LYS A 140 -19.34 -2.14 0.54
C LYS A 140 -19.30 -3.67 0.69
N GLU A 141 -18.68 -4.37 -0.25
CA GLU A 141 -18.52 -5.82 -0.23
C GLU A 141 -17.35 -6.31 0.61
N SER A 142 -16.51 -5.40 1.11
CA SER A 142 -15.27 -5.71 1.81
C SER A 142 -15.25 -5.15 3.22
N ASP A 143 -14.27 -5.60 4.03
CA ASP A 143 -13.98 -5.05 5.35
C ASP A 143 -13.03 -3.84 5.30
N ILE A 144 -12.97 -3.12 4.18
CA ILE A 144 -12.18 -1.89 4.07
C ILE A 144 -12.85 -0.78 4.89
N HIS A 145 -12.13 -0.23 5.85
CA HIS A 145 -12.68 0.73 6.81
C HIS A 145 -12.95 2.10 6.20
N VAL A 146 -12.08 2.56 5.29
CA VAL A 146 -12.16 3.90 4.72
C VAL A 146 -12.03 3.84 3.21
N LEU A 147 -12.95 4.50 2.51
CA LEU A 147 -12.86 4.78 1.08
C LEU A 147 -12.63 6.27 0.90
N TRP A 148 -11.54 6.63 0.22
CA TRP A 148 -11.13 8.03 0.03
C TRP A 148 -11.00 8.39 -1.45
N PHE A 149 -11.64 9.50 -1.83
CA PHE A 149 -11.56 10.11 -3.14
C PHE A 149 -10.88 11.49 -3.01
N PRO A 150 -9.55 11.57 -3.13
CA PRO A 150 -8.79 12.80 -2.85
C PRO A 150 -9.20 13.98 -3.74
N GLU A 151 -9.35 13.76 -5.05
CA GLU A 151 -9.71 14.82 -5.98
C GLU A 151 -11.10 15.40 -5.69
N ALA A 152 -12.02 14.56 -5.24
CA ALA A 152 -13.37 14.98 -4.82
C ALA A 152 -13.43 15.48 -3.38
N ARG A 153 -12.33 15.37 -2.63
CA ARG A 153 -12.25 15.66 -1.19
C ARG A 153 -13.34 14.95 -0.39
N ARG A 154 -13.63 13.69 -0.73
CA ARG A 154 -14.66 12.88 -0.08
C ARG A 154 -14.06 11.65 0.56
N MET A 155 -14.56 11.33 1.76
CA MET A 155 -14.19 10.14 2.52
C MET A 155 -15.46 9.48 3.05
N TYR A 156 -15.51 8.17 2.92
CA TYR A 156 -16.56 7.31 3.48
C TYR A 156 -15.92 6.38 4.52
N LYS A 157 -16.56 6.24 5.67
CA LYS A 157 -16.15 5.33 6.74
C LYS A 157 -17.18 4.21 6.87
N SER A 158 -16.71 2.98 7.12
CA SER A 158 -17.61 1.89 7.47
C SER A 158 -18.16 2.08 8.88
N SER A 159 -19.40 1.66 9.10
CA SER A 159 -20.06 1.72 10.41
C SER A 159 -19.43 0.82 11.48
N SER A 160 -18.50 -0.06 11.09
CA SER A 160 -17.75 -0.91 12.01
C SER A 160 -16.59 -0.21 12.73
N LEU A 161 -16.20 0.99 12.27
CA LEU A 161 -15.36 1.89 13.06
C LEU A 161 -16.30 2.67 13.98
N GLY A 162 -16.42 2.24 15.25
CA GLY A 162 -17.02 3.08 16.28
C GLY A 162 -16.37 4.46 16.29
N ASP A 163 -17.15 5.48 16.62
CA ASP A 163 -16.71 6.87 16.75
C ASP A 163 -15.51 7.03 17.70
#